data_1040abb3e123ff7b26a828093d2e4c9d
#
_entry.id   1040abb3e123ff7b26a828093d2e4c9d
#
_cell.length_a   1.000
_cell.length_b   1.000
_cell.length_c   1.000
_cell.angle_alpha   90.00
_cell.angle_beta   90.00
_cell.angle_gamma   90.00
#
_symmetry.space_group_name_H-M   'P 1'
#
loop_
_entity.id
_entity.type
_entity.pdbx_description
1 polymer ?
#
loop_
_entity_poly.entity_id
_entity_poly.type
_entity_poly.pdbx_seq_one_letter_code
_entity_poly.pdbx_strand_id
1 'polypeptide(L)'
;MNCFHVLANEQHDYQTVVLDSGDWFERLVWDQVCKDFGVKHIERADGGFHKGYNHALTYWRQLIDVLRRLREEKGMISIILAHAKIETFTDPESSAFDRFSPRLHKYAAAYLCEWCDAILLATREFSAAKGDKSGGGRILRCTPSAVGIAKNRYGFPDVLPLDWNAIYQAMIGGTRDET
;
A
#
# COMPACT_ATOMS: atom_id res chain seq x y z
N MET A 1 -2.26 -0.72 -17.92
CA MET A 1 -3.38 -1.65 -17.59
C MET A 1 -3.34 -2.96 -18.37
N ASN A 2 -2.73 -3.04 -19.57
CA ASN A 2 -2.71 -4.29 -20.37
C ASN A 2 -2.10 -5.50 -19.65
N CYS A 3 -1.01 -5.37 -18.89
CA CYS A 3 -0.38 -6.49 -18.19
C CYS A 3 -1.31 -7.17 -17.17
N PHE A 4 -2.13 -6.42 -16.45
CA PHE A 4 -3.09 -6.98 -15.51
C PHE A 4 -4.22 -7.75 -16.20
N HIS A 5 -4.65 -7.29 -17.39
CA HIS A 5 -5.62 -8.02 -18.22
C HIS A 5 -5.05 -9.32 -18.77
N VAL A 6 -3.78 -9.33 -19.18
CA VAL A 6 -3.08 -10.55 -19.60
C VAL A 6 -3.03 -11.53 -18.42
N LEU A 7 -2.57 -11.11 -17.25
CA LEU A 7 -2.55 -11.95 -16.05
C LEU A 7 -3.92 -12.51 -15.67
N ALA A 8 -5.00 -11.74 -15.84
CA ALA A 8 -6.34 -12.18 -15.49
C ALA A 8 -6.93 -13.19 -16.49
N ASN A 9 -6.57 -13.10 -17.79
CA ASN A 9 -7.25 -13.83 -18.85
C ASN A 9 -6.42 -14.95 -19.50
N GLU A 10 -5.09 -14.91 -19.38
CA GLU A 10 -4.21 -15.94 -19.96
C GLU A 10 -3.81 -16.97 -18.91
N GLN A 11 -3.38 -18.15 -19.40
CA GLN A 11 -2.81 -19.18 -18.53
C GLN A 11 -1.36 -18.84 -18.19
N HIS A 12 -1.00 -18.95 -16.91
CA HIS A 12 0.36 -18.73 -16.41
C HIS A 12 0.53 -19.41 -15.05
N ASP A 13 1.79 -19.58 -14.62
CA ASP A 13 2.16 -20.21 -13.35
C ASP A 13 2.52 -19.19 -12.25
N TYR A 14 2.30 -17.90 -12.51
CA TYR A 14 2.58 -16.86 -11.51
C TYR A 14 1.63 -16.96 -10.32
N GLN A 15 2.17 -16.90 -9.12
CA GLN A 15 1.42 -16.96 -7.86
C GLN A 15 1.35 -15.59 -7.16
N THR A 16 2.19 -14.64 -7.56
CA THR A 16 2.27 -13.33 -6.93
C THR A 16 2.38 -12.24 -8.00
N VAL A 17 1.64 -11.16 -7.82
CA VAL A 17 1.79 -9.93 -8.59
C VAL A 17 2.26 -8.81 -7.66
N VAL A 18 3.27 -8.06 -8.10
CA VAL A 18 3.83 -6.95 -7.34
C VAL A 18 3.69 -5.66 -8.15
N LEU A 19 3.06 -4.66 -7.56
CA LEU A 19 3.07 -3.29 -8.09
C LEU A 19 4.19 -2.49 -7.40
N ASP A 20 5.27 -2.23 -8.14
CA ASP A 20 6.42 -1.43 -7.67
C ASP A 20 6.53 -0.15 -8.51
N SER A 21 6.04 0.94 -8.02
CA SER A 21 5.39 1.23 -6.76
C SER A 21 4.06 1.94 -6.97
N GLY A 22 3.20 1.92 -5.96
CA GLY A 22 1.90 2.57 -5.98
C GLY A 22 1.97 4.07 -6.18
N ASP A 23 2.97 4.75 -5.60
CA ASP A 23 3.15 6.19 -5.78
C ASP A 23 3.62 6.58 -7.19
N TRP A 24 4.34 5.71 -7.91
CA TRP A 24 4.60 5.90 -9.33
C TRP A 24 3.37 5.58 -10.19
N PHE A 25 2.61 4.55 -9.84
CA PHE A 25 1.34 4.26 -10.49
C PHE A 25 0.36 5.44 -10.34
N GLU A 26 0.31 6.07 -9.17
CA GLU A 26 -0.53 7.25 -8.94
C GLU A 26 -0.22 8.39 -9.91
N ARG A 27 1.05 8.62 -10.23
CA ARG A 27 1.45 9.63 -11.23
C ARG A 27 0.91 9.30 -12.62
N LEU A 28 0.99 8.03 -13.03
CA LEU A 28 0.41 7.58 -14.30
C LEU A 28 -1.10 7.76 -14.33
N VAL A 29 -1.76 7.52 -13.21
CA VAL A 29 -3.21 7.78 -13.06
C VAL A 29 -3.51 9.27 -13.22
N TRP A 30 -2.73 10.14 -12.58
CA TRP A 30 -2.92 11.60 -12.70
C TRP A 30 -2.70 12.09 -14.13
N ASP A 31 -1.67 11.58 -14.81
CA ASP A 31 -1.41 11.88 -16.21
C ASP A 31 -2.58 11.44 -17.10
N GLN A 32 -3.17 10.28 -16.80
CA GLN A 32 -4.33 9.79 -17.54
C GLN A 32 -5.55 10.69 -17.30
N VAL A 33 -5.85 11.07 -16.07
CA VAL A 33 -6.92 12.04 -15.76
C VAL A 33 -6.68 13.37 -16.48
N CYS A 34 -5.46 13.87 -16.49
CA CYS A 34 -5.12 15.08 -17.22
C CYS A 34 -5.42 14.97 -18.74
N LYS A 35 -5.12 13.81 -19.34
CA LYS A 35 -5.44 13.53 -20.74
C LYS A 35 -6.94 13.46 -20.99
N ASP A 36 -7.69 12.78 -20.13
CA ASP A 36 -9.14 12.61 -20.24
C ASP A 36 -9.88 13.96 -20.23
N PHE A 37 -9.38 14.92 -19.44
CA PHE A 37 -9.97 16.26 -19.31
C PHE A 37 -9.27 17.33 -20.15
N GLY A 38 -8.23 16.98 -20.91
CA GLY A 38 -7.49 17.95 -21.74
C GLY A 38 -6.80 19.06 -20.94
N VAL A 39 -6.34 18.76 -19.72
CA VAL A 39 -5.69 19.71 -18.80
C VAL A 39 -4.24 19.35 -18.55
N LYS A 40 -3.41 20.33 -18.16
CA LYS A 40 -2.00 20.13 -17.84
C LYS A 40 -1.77 19.64 -16.40
N HIS A 41 -2.71 19.92 -15.49
CA HIS A 41 -2.57 19.62 -14.07
C HIS A 41 -3.88 19.03 -13.54
N ILE A 42 -3.78 17.97 -12.75
CA ILE A 42 -4.93 17.24 -12.20
C ILE A 42 -5.87 18.14 -11.38
N GLU A 43 -5.33 19.16 -10.73
CA GLU A 43 -6.10 20.12 -9.93
C GLU A 43 -7.11 20.92 -10.76
N ARG A 44 -6.92 20.99 -12.10
CA ARG A 44 -7.80 21.70 -13.04
C ARG A 44 -8.81 20.78 -13.73
N ALA A 45 -8.71 19.46 -13.52
CA ALA A 45 -9.65 18.53 -14.11
C ALA A 45 -11.08 18.78 -13.60
N ASP A 46 -12.06 18.65 -14.47
CA ASP A 46 -13.50 18.83 -14.18
C ASP A 46 -13.82 20.18 -13.52
N GLY A 47 -13.20 21.25 -14.00
CA GLY A 47 -13.43 22.61 -13.49
C GLY A 47 -12.69 22.93 -12.17
N GLY A 48 -11.80 22.05 -11.72
CA GLY A 48 -10.97 22.29 -10.53
C GLY A 48 -11.56 21.81 -9.22
N PHE A 49 -11.28 22.51 -8.11
CA PHE A 49 -11.75 22.18 -6.75
C PHE A 49 -11.42 20.74 -6.30
N HIS A 50 -10.22 20.27 -6.66
CA HIS A 50 -9.73 18.92 -6.34
C HIS A 50 -10.54 17.74 -6.92
N LYS A 51 -11.49 17.99 -7.83
CA LYS A 51 -12.30 16.93 -8.44
C LYS A 51 -11.48 15.92 -9.24
N GLY A 52 -10.36 16.35 -9.85
CA GLY A 52 -9.43 15.46 -10.53
C GLY A 52 -8.96 14.29 -9.68
N TYR A 53 -8.72 14.49 -8.40
CA TYR A 53 -8.33 13.42 -7.48
C TYR A 53 -9.47 12.42 -7.20
N ASN A 54 -10.74 12.87 -7.29
CA ASN A 54 -11.89 11.96 -7.24
C ASN A 54 -11.98 11.11 -8.52
N HIS A 55 -11.71 11.71 -9.69
CA HIS A 55 -11.62 10.95 -10.95
C HIS A 55 -10.48 9.93 -10.93
N ALA A 56 -9.35 10.25 -10.31
CA ALA A 56 -8.24 9.32 -10.11
C ALA A 56 -8.65 8.04 -9.35
N LEU A 57 -9.59 8.13 -8.41
CA LEU A 57 -10.11 6.96 -7.69
C LEU A 57 -10.78 5.93 -8.60
N THR A 58 -11.30 6.33 -9.75
CA THR A 58 -11.88 5.39 -10.73
C THR A 58 -10.82 4.42 -11.25
N TYR A 59 -9.61 4.91 -11.52
CA TYR A 59 -8.49 4.08 -11.96
C TYR A 59 -7.95 3.17 -10.84
N TRP A 60 -7.95 3.66 -9.61
CA TRP A 60 -7.61 2.85 -8.44
C TRP A 60 -8.63 1.72 -8.21
N ARG A 61 -9.93 1.99 -8.38
CA ARG A 61 -10.98 0.96 -8.32
C ARG A 61 -10.79 -0.10 -9.40
N GLN A 62 -10.50 0.30 -10.64
CA GLN A 62 -10.22 -0.63 -11.73
C GLN A 62 -9.00 -1.52 -11.41
N LEU A 63 -7.92 -0.96 -10.85
CA LEU A 63 -6.77 -1.76 -10.41
C LEU A 63 -7.20 -2.77 -9.34
N ILE A 64 -7.89 -2.33 -8.30
CA ILE A 64 -8.36 -3.20 -7.22
C ILE A 64 -9.28 -4.30 -7.73
N ASP A 65 -10.20 -3.99 -8.65
CA ASP A 65 -11.09 -4.99 -9.24
C ASP A 65 -10.30 -6.08 -9.98
N VAL A 66 -9.25 -5.72 -10.70
CA VAL A 66 -8.38 -6.72 -11.34
C VAL A 66 -7.58 -7.52 -10.31
N LEU A 67 -6.99 -6.87 -9.30
CA LEU A 67 -6.26 -7.58 -8.24
C LEU A 67 -7.16 -8.53 -7.45
N ARG A 68 -8.42 -8.14 -7.21
CA ARG A 68 -9.42 -9.00 -6.59
C ARG A 68 -9.72 -10.23 -7.46
N ARG A 69 -9.93 -10.05 -8.77
CA ARG A 69 -10.10 -11.18 -9.71
C ARG A 69 -8.89 -12.11 -9.72
N LEU A 70 -7.68 -11.58 -9.74
CA LEU A 70 -6.45 -12.39 -9.67
C LEU A 70 -6.41 -13.24 -8.38
N ARG A 71 -6.85 -12.68 -7.26
CA ARG A 71 -6.96 -13.42 -5.99
C ARG A 71 -8.06 -14.49 -6.04
N GLU A 72 -9.26 -14.15 -6.49
CA GLU A 72 -10.44 -15.02 -6.44
C GLU A 72 -10.40 -16.12 -7.50
N GLU A 73 -9.96 -15.80 -8.73
CA GLU A 73 -9.98 -16.71 -9.87
C GLU A 73 -8.67 -17.48 -10.04
N LYS A 74 -7.54 -16.91 -9.63
CA LYS A 74 -6.18 -17.46 -9.83
C LYS A 74 -5.45 -17.81 -8.53
N GLY A 75 -6.01 -17.47 -7.35
CA GLY A 75 -5.36 -17.69 -6.06
C GLY A 75 -4.09 -16.86 -5.86
N MET A 76 -3.92 -15.76 -6.61
CA MET A 76 -2.70 -14.97 -6.57
C MET A 76 -2.62 -14.06 -5.35
N ILE A 77 -1.41 -13.89 -4.83
CA ILE A 77 -1.07 -12.88 -3.83
C ILE A 77 -0.79 -11.56 -4.55
N SER A 78 -1.41 -10.47 -4.07
CA SER A 78 -1.15 -9.12 -4.58
C SER A 78 -0.34 -8.30 -3.57
N ILE A 79 0.77 -7.74 -4.00
CA ILE A 79 1.64 -6.88 -3.19
C ILE A 79 1.71 -5.50 -3.86
N ILE A 80 1.44 -4.45 -3.09
CA ILE A 80 1.63 -3.07 -3.53
C ILE A 80 2.72 -2.46 -2.67
N LEU A 81 3.85 -2.12 -3.29
CA LEU A 81 4.91 -1.37 -2.65
C LEU A 81 4.58 0.12 -2.74
N ALA A 82 4.87 0.88 -1.70
CA ALA A 82 4.76 2.34 -1.71
C ALA A 82 5.89 2.93 -0.87
N HIS A 83 6.47 4.04 -1.33
CA HIS A 83 7.38 4.79 -0.48
C HIS A 83 6.64 5.37 0.71
N ALA A 84 7.33 5.53 1.81
CA ALA A 84 6.79 6.19 2.99
C ALA A 84 7.02 7.71 2.92
N LYS A 85 6.09 8.46 3.49
CA LYS A 85 6.23 9.88 3.83
C LYS A 85 5.95 10.07 5.32
N ILE A 86 6.43 11.16 5.89
CA ILE A 86 6.08 11.58 7.25
C ILE A 86 4.87 12.50 7.15
N GLU A 87 3.86 12.22 7.97
CA GLU A 87 2.66 13.05 8.14
C GLU A 87 2.44 13.35 9.60
N THR A 88 2.11 14.61 9.93
CA THR A 88 1.66 14.98 11.26
C THR A 88 0.23 14.51 11.47
N PHE A 89 0.04 13.68 12.47
CA PHE A 89 -1.28 13.20 12.90
C PHE A 89 -1.74 13.96 14.13
N THR A 90 -2.94 14.53 14.03
CA THR A 90 -3.58 15.20 15.16
C THR A 90 -4.62 14.28 15.75
N ASP A 91 -4.34 13.77 16.94
CA ASP A 91 -5.23 12.94 17.72
C ASP A 91 -6.02 13.83 18.69
N PRO A 92 -7.35 13.67 18.81
CA PRO A 92 -8.15 14.41 19.79
C PRO A 92 -7.75 14.16 21.25
N GLU A 93 -7.16 13.00 21.53
CA GLU A 93 -6.80 12.56 22.89
C GLU A 93 -5.33 12.75 23.25
N SER A 94 -4.48 13.15 22.27
CA SER A 94 -3.04 13.30 22.48
C SER A 94 -2.46 14.50 21.77
N SER A 95 -1.21 14.85 22.08
CA SER A 95 -0.46 15.85 21.31
C SER A 95 -0.25 15.34 19.87
N ALA A 96 -0.25 16.27 18.91
CA ALA A 96 0.08 15.93 17.53
C ALA A 96 1.46 15.28 17.45
N PHE A 97 1.57 14.22 16.64
CA PHE A 97 2.82 13.50 16.43
C PHE A 97 3.02 13.15 14.95
N ASP A 98 4.26 12.93 14.57
CA ASP A 98 4.62 12.52 13.21
C ASP A 98 4.63 11.01 13.08
N ARG A 99 4.03 10.50 11.98
CA ARG A 99 4.02 9.07 11.68
C ARG A 99 4.31 8.80 10.20
N PHE A 100 4.79 7.61 9.93
CA PHE A 100 4.94 7.13 8.56
C PHE A 100 3.59 6.73 7.97
N SER A 101 3.36 7.16 6.72
CA SER A 101 2.22 6.79 5.90
C SER A 101 2.66 6.53 4.45
N PRO A 102 1.88 5.82 3.62
CA PRO A 102 2.19 5.68 2.20
C PRO A 102 2.25 7.04 1.50
N ARG A 103 3.25 7.24 0.63
CA ARG A 103 3.39 8.46 -0.16
C ARG A 103 2.39 8.49 -1.32
N LEU A 104 1.13 8.52 -0.99
CA LEU A 104 -0.01 8.61 -1.91
C LEU A 104 -0.85 9.84 -1.57
N HIS A 105 -1.70 10.24 -2.51
CA HIS A 105 -2.75 11.21 -2.22
C HIS A 105 -3.73 10.62 -1.18
N LYS A 106 -4.23 11.46 -0.29
CA LYS A 106 -5.05 11.04 0.86
C LYS A 106 -6.21 10.11 0.50
N TYR A 107 -6.88 10.33 -0.64
CA TYR A 107 -8.01 9.51 -1.06
C TYR A 107 -7.56 8.12 -1.55
N ALA A 108 -6.49 8.05 -2.32
CA ALA A 108 -5.92 6.78 -2.77
C ALA A 108 -5.34 5.98 -1.59
N ALA A 109 -4.62 6.65 -0.68
CA ALA A 109 -4.08 6.03 0.52
C ALA A 109 -5.20 5.43 1.38
N ALA A 110 -6.27 6.20 1.67
CA ALA A 110 -7.40 5.71 2.46
C ALA A 110 -8.06 4.48 1.81
N TYR A 111 -8.33 4.57 0.49
CA TYR A 111 -8.97 3.50 -0.26
C TYR A 111 -8.14 2.20 -0.29
N LEU A 112 -6.83 2.31 -0.53
CA LEU A 112 -5.92 1.15 -0.52
C LEU A 112 -5.75 0.57 0.88
N CYS A 113 -5.57 1.41 1.90
CA CYS A 113 -5.42 0.95 3.28
C CYS A 113 -6.68 0.25 3.80
N GLU A 114 -7.87 0.68 3.36
CA GLU A 114 -9.11 -0.01 3.68
C GLU A 114 -9.18 -1.38 2.99
N TRP A 115 -8.80 -1.47 1.72
CA TRP A 115 -8.89 -2.69 0.94
C TRP A 115 -7.86 -3.76 1.34
N CYS A 116 -6.60 -3.39 1.59
CA CYS A 116 -5.53 -4.33 1.91
C CYS A 116 -5.84 -5.15 3.18
N ASP A 117 -5.52 -6.44 3.18
CA ASP A 117 -5.62 -7.30 4.37
C ASP A 117 -4.47 -7.07 5.35
N ALA A 118 -3.30 -6.67 4.85
CA ALA A 118 -2.17 -6.28 5.67
C ALA A 118 -1.52 -4.99 5.15
N ILE A 119 -1.07 -4.14 6.05
CA ILE A 119 -0.22 -2.97 5.80
C ILE A 119 1.00 -3.11 6.69
N LEU A 120 2.16 -3.25 6.08
CA LEU A 120 3.41 -3.54 6.75
C LEU A 120 4.40 -2.40 6.52
N LEU A 121 4.94 -1.83 7.59
CA LEU A 121 5.96 -0.80 7.50
C LEU A 121 7.35 -1.45 7.47
N ALA A 122 7.99 -1.44 6.29
CA ALA A 122 9.37 -1.88 6.13
C ALA A 122 10.34 -0.82 6.67
N THR A 123 11.18 -1.21 7.62
CA THR A 123 12.16 -0.32 8.26
C THR A 123 13.42 -1.09 8.68
N ARG A 124 14.36 -0.37 9.26
CA ARG A 124 15.50 -1.00 9.97
C ARG A 124 15.22 -0.98 11.46
N GLU A 125 15.68 -2.03 12.14
CA GLU A 125 15.68 -2.06 13.59
C GLU A 125 16.67 -1.01 14.12
N PHE A 126 16.22 -0.15 15.01
CA PHE A 126 17.06 0.87 15.63
C PHE A 126 17.71 0.25 16.86
N SER A 127 19.03 0.06 16.82
CA SER A 127 19.81 -0.22 18.03
C SER A 127 20.12 1.09 18.74
N ALA A 128 19.57 1.28 19.94
CA ALA A 128 19.85 2.44 20.78
C ALA A 128 21.25 2.37 21.45
N ALA A 129 22.07 1.36 21.13
CA ALA A 129 23.40 1.24 21.67
C ALA A 129 24.29 2.38 21.17
N LYS A 130 24.76 3.19 22.12
CA LYS A 130 25.64 4.35 21.88
C LYS A 130 26.92 3.87 21.17
N GLY A 131 27.07 4.16 19.89
CA GLY A 131 28.27 3.83 19.09
C GLY A 131 28.05 2.83 17.95
N ASP A 132 26.93 2.13 17.89
CA ASP A 132 26.63 1.23 16.78
C ASP A 132 26.04 2.02 15.59
N LYS A 133 26.89 2.29 14.60
CA LYS A 133 26.51 2.89 13.32
C LYS A 133 26.03 1.85 12.29
N SER A 134 26.12 0.55 12.61
CA SER A 134 25.55 -0.52 11.80
C SER A 134 24.03 -0.50 12.02
N GLY A 135 23.27 -0.05 11.04
CA GLY A 135 21.81 -0.15 11.11
C GLY A 135 21.42 -1.61 11.34
N GLY A 136 20.58 -1.88 12.34
CA GLY A 136 20.06 -3.19 12.65
C GLY A 136 19.38 -3.91 11.49
N GLY A 137 18.88 -5.12 11.68
CA GLY A 137 18.22 -5.93 10.68
C GLY A 137 17.09 -5.19 9.95
N ARG A 138 16.78 -5.63 8.76
CA ARG A 138 15.58 -5.14 8.04
C ARG A 138 14.35 -5.87 8.61
N ILE A 139 13.37 -5.11 9.02
CA ILE A 139 12.16 -5.63 9.65
C ILE A 139 10.89 -5.05 9.02
N LEU A 140 9.79 -5.76 9.23
CA LEU A 140 8.43 -5.30 8.98
C LEU A 140 7.72 -5.09 10.32
N ARG A 141 7.17 -3.89 10.52
CA ARG A 141 6.23 -3.64 11.62
C ARG A 141 4.82 -3.94 11.12
N CYS A 142 4.15 -4.86 11.83
CA CYS A 142 2.87 -5.41 11.39
C CYS A 142 1.67 -4.87 12.18
N THR A 143 1.91 -4.21 13.30
CA THR A 143 0.86 -3.62 14.15
C THR A 143 0.89 -2.10 14.13
N PRO A 144 -0.29 -1.45 14.23
CA PRO A 144 -0.38 0.02 14.30
C PRO A 144 0.38 0.56 15.49
N SER A 145 1.03 1.70 15.30
CA SER A 145 1.72 2.41 16.38
C SER A 145 1.78 3.91 16.10
N ALA A 146 2.24 4.69 17.07
CA ALA A 146 2.52 6.11 16.85
C ALA A 146 3.57 6.35 15.74
N VAL A 147 4.41 5.35 15.43
CA VAL A 147 5.46 5.48 14.41
C VAL A 147 4.91 5.37 12.98
N GLY A 148 3.87 4.55 12.77
CA GLY A 148 3.36 4.33 11.42
C GLY A 148 2.01 3.62 11.39
N ILE A 149 1.32 3.78 10.28
CA ILE A 149 0.11 3.01 10.02
C ILE A 149 0.49 1.56 9.73
N ALA A 150 -0.32 0.65 10.23
CA ALA A 150 -0.26 -0.78 9.90
C ALA A 150 -1.66 -1.39 9.95
N LYS A 151 -1.82 -2.57 9.35
CA LYS A 151 -3.04 -3.37 9.39
C LYS A 151 -2.65 -4.84 9.35
N ASN A 152 -3.32 -5.65 10.11
CA ASN A 152 -2.92 -7.03 10.30
C ASN A 152 -4.13 -7.96 10.46
N ARG A 153 -4.73 -8.39 9.35
CA ARG A 153 -5.81 -9.39 9.35
C ARG A 153 -5.32 -10.83 9.35
N TYR A 154 -3.99 -11.03 9.22
CA TYR A 154 -3.40 -12.37 9.19
C TYR A 154 -2.92 -12.84 10.57
N GLY A 155 -3.03 -12.01 11.61
CA GLY A 155 -2.49 -12.36 12.93
C GLY A 155 -0.95 -12.41 12.94
N PHE A 156 -0.26 -11.61 12.15
CA PHE A 156 1.20 -11.52 12.20
C PHE A 156 1.68 -11.06 13.57
N PRO A 157 2.86 -11.51 14.02
CA PRO A 157 3.51 -10.92 15.20
C PRO A 157 3.81 -9.42 14.94
N ASP A 158 4.02 -8.65 16.00
CA ASP A 158 4.27 -7.20 15.91
C ASP A 158 5.40 -6.85 14.95
N VAL A 159 6.41 -7.70 14.89
CA VAL A 159 7.59 -7.54 14.05
C VAL A 159 7.91 -8.85 13.33
N LEU A 160 8.14 -8.77 12.03
CA LEU A 160 8.66 -9.85 11.21
C LEU A 160 10.01 -9.43 10.60
N PRO A 161 10.93 -10.36 10.32
CA PRO A 161 12.06 -10.08 9.46
C PRO A 161 11.55 -9.72 8.06
N LEU A 162 12.26 -8.83 7.36
CA LEU A 162 11.98 -8.52 5.95
C LEU A 162 12.52 -9.67 5.08
N ASP A 163 11.83 -10.78 5.13
CA ASP A 163 12.11 -12.02 4.41
C ASP A 163 10.80 -12.63 3.91
N TRP A 164 10.76 -13.00 2.63
CA TRP A 164 9.53 -13.51 2.02
C TRP A 164 9.04 -14.82 2.64
N ASN A 165 9.96 -15.73 2.98
CA ASN A 165 9.56 -17.01 3.57
C ASN A 165 8.93 -16.79 4.95
N ALA A 166 9.51 -15.89 5.75
CA ALA A 166 8.96 -15.55 7.06
C ALA A 166 7.53 -14.94 6.94
N ILE A 167 7.34 -14.03 5.98
CA ILE A 167 6.03 -13.42 5.72
C ILE A 167 5.03 -14.48 5.27
N TYR A 168 5.42 -15.32 4.30
CA TYR A 168 4.55 -16.34 3.74
C TYR A 168 4.15 -17.39 4.78
N GLN A 169 5.10 -17.87 5.58
CA GLN A 169 4.81 -18.81 6.67
C GLN A 169 3.85 -18.20 7.71
N ALA A 170 4.05 -16.95 8.07
CA ALA A 170 3.15 -16.24 8.96
C ALA A 170 1.74 -16.06 8.36
N MET A 171 1.62 -15.84 7.04
CA MET A 171 0.33 -15.73 6.35
C MET A 171 -0.47 -17.03 6.40
N ILE A 172 0.19 -18.18 6.19
CA ILE A 172 -0.50 -19.49 6.14
C ILE A 172 -0.69 -20.12 7.50
N GLY A 173 0.15 -19.74 8.48
CA GLY A 173 0.10 -20.24 9.86
C GLY A 173 -0.71 -19.38 10.83
N GLY A 174 -1.06 -18.16 10.44
CA GLY A 174 -1.88 -17.26 11.26
C GLY A 174 -3.34 -17.72 11.33
N THR A 175 -3.92 -17.71 12.50
CA THR A 175 -5.38 -17.84 12.67
C THR A 175 -6.01 -16.57 12.08
N ARG A 176 -6.81 -16.72 11.01
CA ARG A 176 -7.66 -15.62 10.54
C ARG A 176 -8.66 -15.32 11.64
N ASP A 177 -8.58 -14.14 12.23
CA ASP A 177 -9.68 -13.63 13.02
C ASP A 177 -10.87 -13.41 12.08
N GLU A 178 -11.83 -14.34 12.09
CA GLU A 178 -13.14 -14.18 11.45
C GLU A 178 -13.94 -13.16 12.27
N THR A 179 -13.85 -11.90 11.87
CA THR A 179 -14.75 -10.83 12.33
C THR A 179 -15.35 -10.08 11.16
#